data_1ea7c1bb6b370b7e7b958f5dd10009c4
#
_entry.id   1ea7c1bb6b370b7e7b958f5dd10009c4
#
_cell.length_a   1.000
_cell.length_b   1.000
_cell.length_c   1.000
_cell.angle_alpha   90.00
_cell.angle_beta   90.00
_cell.angle_gamma   90.00
#
_symmetry.space_group_name_H-M   'P 1'
#
loop_
_entity.id
_entity.type
_entity.pdbx_description
1 polymer ?
#
loop_
_entity_poly.entity_id
_entity_poly.type
_entity_poly.pdbx_seq_one_letter_code
_entity_poly.pdbx_strand_id
1 'polypeptide(L)'
;MSQQKSVGVSKHGLKLALQFSIELSELEALCALFQNSLTAGIEKSLSVGMQAVLLTRLLKHSIDLKFEEKIIGPDSLPVISDHLEPQLNTFKARVVRGMFLTFIEHEHGLPGLIDSMAGIASVGLGAGSFRLPGSNEKVKLSQLQKNYPEAALVGRAQVGLMQKILCPSNLTGFPNVRTGLYSLLTGCSLLPFYAAVAKMCSAEPIDDAESLRQASAMVEERFSHESERLRRFLAQNLFRVMFEELFNHESTVFSIFSL
;
A
#
# COMPACT_ATOMS: atom_id res chain seq x y z
N MET A 1 15.14 -31.98 12.14
CA MET A 1 14.59 -32.23 10.79
C MET A 1 13.47 -31.24 10.59
N SER A 2 13.77 -30.11 9.98
CA SER A 2 12.81 -29.04 9.71
C SER A 2 12.12 -29.35 8.37
N GLN A 3 10.82 -29.65 8.43
CA GLN A 3 10.00 -29.75 7.22
C GLN A 3 9.81 -28.34 6.63
N GLN A 4 10.48 -28.08 5.51
CA GLN A 4 10.12 -26.99 4.62
C GLN A 4 8.69 -27.23 4.13
N LYS A 5 7.74 -26.41 4.61
CA LYS A 5 6.42 -26.32 4.00
C LYS A 5 6.61 -25.78 2.58
N SER A 6 6.43 -26.64 1.59
CA SER A 6 6.30 -26.22 0.19
C SER A 6 5.10 -25.27 0.09
N VAL A 7 5.39 -24.03 -0.26
CA VAL A 7 4.37 -23.03 -0.62
C VAL A 7 3.64 -23.59 -1.84
N GLY A 8 2.40 -24.02 -1.65
CA GLY A 8 1.57 -24.52 -2.71
C GLY A 8 1.31 -23.40 -3.72
N VAL A 9 2.00 -23.43 -4.84
CA VAL A 9 1.68 -22.57 -6.00
C VAL A 9 0.24 -22.88 -6.39
N SER A 10 -0.62 -21.86 -6.27
CA SER A 10 -2.02 -21.96 -6.70
C SER A 10 -2.10 -22.51 -8.13
N LYS A 11 -3.11 -23.34 -8.43
CA LYS A 11 -3.40 -23.89 -9.77
C LYS A 11 -3.62 -22.80 -10.85
N HIS A 12 -3.72 -21.54 -10.46
CA HIS A 12 -3.72 -20.39 -11.35
C HIS A 12 -2.33 -19.76 -11.26
N GLY A 13 -1.54 -19.87 -12.33
CA GLY A 13 -0.17 -19.31 -12.40
C GLY A 13 -0.10 -17.86 -11.92
N LEU A 14 1.07 -17.43 -11.49
CA LEU A 14 1.33 -16.05 -11.07
C LEU A 14 0.89 -15.08 -12.16
N LYS A 15 0.19 -14.01 -11.79
CA LYS A 15 -0.28 -12.97 -12.71
C LYS A 15 0.37 -11.62 -12.37
N LEU A 16 0.95 -10.98 -13.38
CA LEU A 16 1.45 -9.61 -13.28
C LEU A 16 0.29 -8.60 -13.23
N ALA A 17 -0.70 -8.79 -14.10
CA ALA A 17 -1.98 -8.10 -14.13
C ALA A 17 -3.06 -9.13 -14.57
N LEU A 18 -4.33 -8.75 -14.60
CA LEU A 18 -5.44 -9.68 -14.88
C LEU A 18 -5.25 -10.51 -16.17
N GLN A 19 -4.56 -9.97 -17.18
CA GLN A 19 -4.40 -10.57 -18.49
C GLN A 19 -3.01 -11.19 -18.73
N PHE A 20 -2.01 -10.90 -17.88
CA PHE A 20 -0.62 -11.29 -18.12
C PHE A 20 -0.09 -12.19 -17.02
N SER A 21 0.42 -13.35 -17.42
CA SER A 21 1.16 -14.24 -16.52
C SER A 21 2.58 -13.73 -16.31
N ILE A 22 3.17 -14.10 -15.17
CA ILE A 22 4.57 -13.80 -14.82
C ILE A 22 5.19 -15.07 -14.23
N GLU A 23 6.43 -15.36 -14.58
CA GLU A 23 7.20 -16.41 -13.93
C GLU A 23 7.81 -15.93 -12.61
N LEU A 24 8.17 -16.88 -11.74
CA LEU A 24 8.77 -16.51 -10.45
C LEU A 24 10.09 -15.76 -10.61
N SER A 25 10.93 -16.19 -11.55
CA SER A 25 12.20 -15.51 -11.88
C SER A 25 12.02 -14.08 -12.36
N GLU A 26 10.97 -13.82 -13.14
CA GLU A 26 10.63 -12.46 -13.58
C GLU A 26 10.08 -11.61 -12.43
N LEU A 27 9.30 -12.21 -11.53
CA LEU A 27 8.83 -11.53 -10.32
C LEU A 27 9.99 -11.17 -9.39
N GLU A 28 10.97 -12.08 -9.23
CA GLU A 28 12.20 -11.82 -8.49
C GLU A 28 13.00 -10.67 -9.11
N ALA A 29 13.15 -10.65 -10.44
CA ALA A 29 13.78 -9.56 -11.16
C ALA A 29 13.03 -8.24 -10.94
N LEU A 30 11.70 -8.22 -11.05
CA LEU A 30 10.87 -7.04 -10.80
C LEU A 30 11.01 -6.54 -9.36
N CYS A 31 11.02 -7.41 -8.36
CA CYS A 31 11.26 -7.04 -6.97
C CYS A 31 12.66 -6.43 -6.77
N ALA A 32 13.69 -6.99 -7.43
CA ALA A 32 15.03 -6.41 -7.40
C ALA A 32 15.05 -5.00 -8.02
N LEU A 33 14.32 -4.78 -9.12
CA LEU A 33 14.14 -3.44 -9.71
C LEU A 33 13.45 -2.46 -8.75
N PHE A 34 12.44 -2.91 -8.02
CA PHE A 34 11.80 -2.09 -6.98
C PHE A 34 12.78 -1.69 -5.88
N GLN A 35 13.59 -2.64 -5.37
CA GLN A 35 14.60 -2.37 -4.34
C GLN A 35 15.66 -1.38 -4.83
N ASN A 36 16.17 -1.58 -6.04
CA ASN A 36 17.15 -0.68 -6.66
C ASN A 36 16.58 0.74 -6.84
N SER A 37 15.31 0.84 -7.28
CA SER A 37 14.63 2.13 -7.44
C SER A 37 14.46 2.86 -6.11
N LEU A 38 14.09 2.16 -5.03
CA LEU A 38 13.99 2.75 -3.69
C LEU A 38 15.35 3.22 -3.17
N THR A 39 16.40 2.41 -3.35
CA THR A 39 17.77 2.79 -2.96
C THR A 39 18.23 4.04 -3.71
N ALA A 40 18.08 4.07 -5.04
CA ALA A 40 18.40 5.23 -5.86
C ALA A 40 17.56 6.46 -5.49
N GLY A 41 16.30 6.26 -5.10
CA GLY A 41 15.40 7.31 -4.62
C GLY A 41 15.90 7.95 -3.32
N ILE A 42 16.42 7.14 -2.39
CA ILE A 42 17.04 7.63 -1.15
C ILE A 42 18.29 8.45 -1.47
N GLU A 43 19.18 7.94 -2.31
CA GLU A 43 20.42 8.62 -2.70
C GLU A 43 20.15 9.97 -3.36
N LYS A 44 19.10 10.07 -4.15
CA LYS A 44 18.66 11.30 -4.83
C LYS A 44 17.76 12.18 -3.95
N SER A 45 17.51 11.80 -2.70
CA SER A 45 16.62 12.53 -1.77
C SER A 45 15.21 12.77 -2.32
N LEU A 46 14.67 11.82 -3.09
CA LEU A 46 13.31 11.91 -3.63
C LEU A 46 12.27 11.79 -2.50
N SER A 47 11.17 12.53 -2.65
CA SER A 47 10.01 12.38 -1.74
C SER A 47 9.45 10.95 -1.79
N VAL A 48 8.85 10.49 -0.69
CA VAL A 48 8.27 9.13 -0.61
C VAL A 48 7.20 8.93 -1.69
N GLY A 49 6.39 9.96 -1.93
CA GLY A 49 5.39 9.94 -3.00
C GLY A 49 6.01 9.73 -4.38
N MET A 50 7.15 10.40 -4.65
CA MET A 50 7.86 10.21 -5.92
C MET A 50 8.47 8.82 -6.05
N GLN A 51 9.03 8.28 -4.96
CA GLN A 51 9.52 6.89 -4.95
C GLN A 51 8.39 5.90 -5.25
N ALA A 52 7.21 6.08 -4.64
CA ALA A 52 6.03 5.25 -4.93
C ALA A 52 5.57 5.36 -6.40
N VAL A 53 5.63 6.56 -6.99
CA VAL A 53 5.35 6.77 -8.43
C VAL A 53 6.34 5.99 -9.30
N LEU A 54 7.63 6.01 -8.96
CA LEU A 54 8.64 5.24 -9.71
C LEU A 54 8.36 3.74 -9.69
N LEU A 55 7.93 3.18 -8.55
CA LEU A 55 7.53 1.77 -8.46
C LEU A 55 6.35 1.45 -9.37
N THR A 56 5.36 2.33 -9.45
CA THR A 56 4.20 2.12 -10.33
C THR A 56 4.58 2.26 -11.81
N ARG A 57 5.52 3.13 -12.16
CA ARG A 57 6.08 3.24 -13.52
C ARG A 57 6.83 1.96 -13.92
N LEU A 58 7.66 1.42 -13.04
CA LEU A 58 8.34 0.14 -13.26
C LEU A 58 7.35 -0.99 -13.51
N LEU A 59 6.28 -1.07 -12.70
CA LEU A 59 5.24 -2.07 -12.90
C LEU A 59 4.53 -1.89 -14.25
N LYS A 60 4.14 -0.67 -14.62
CA LYS A 60 3.50 -0.38 -15.92
C LYS A 60 4.41 -0.79 -17.07
N HIS A 61 5.68 -0.39 -17.02
CA HIS A 61 6.67 -0.78 -18.01
C HIS A 61 6.81 -2.31 -18.13
N SER A 62 6.80 -3.01 -17.00
CA SER A 62 6.84 -4.48 -16.98
C SER A 62 5.59 -5.10 -17.63
N ILE A 63 4.42 -4.48 -17.48
CA ILE A 63 3.19 -4.89 -18.15
C ILE A 63 3.32 -4.65 -19.67
N ASP A 64 3.88 -3.52 -20.10
CA ASP A 64 4.12 -3.21 -21.51
C ASP A 64 5.09 -4.18 -22.15
N LEU A 65 6.18 -4.57 -21.45
CA LEU A 65 7.10 -5.62 -21.92
C LEU A 65 6.39 -6.95 -22.12
N LYS A 66 5.47 -7.33 -21.23
CA LYS A 66 4.68 -8.56 -21.40
C LYS A 66 3.68 -8.46 -22.55
N PHE A 67 3.13 -7.29 -22.81
CA PHE A 67 2.30 -7.05 -23.98
C PHE A 67 3.09 -7.24 -25.28
N GLU A 68 4.38 -6.89 -25.29
CA GLU A 68 5.31 -7.09 -26.40
C GLU A 68 5.97 -8.49 -26.39
N GLU A 69 5.50 -9.42 -25.56
CA GLU A 69 6.04 -10.78 -25.39
C GLU A 69 7.52 -10.80 -24.96
N LYS A 70 8.00 -9.73 -24.31
CA LYS A 70 9.36 -9.63 -23.79
C LYS A 70 9.47 -10.15 -22.36
N ILE A 71 10.68 -10.59 -21.99
CA ILE A 71 10.99 -11.06 -20.65
C ILE A 71 11.35 -9.88 -19.76
N ILE A 72 10.86 -9.87 -18.53
CA ILE A 72 11.26 -8.91 -17.50
C ILE A 72 12.63 -9.36 -16.96
N GLY A 73 13.64 -8.54 -17.16
CA GLY A 73 15.00 -8.81 -16.68
C GLY A 73 15.59 -7.64 -15.88
N PRO A 74 16.76 -7.83 -15.27
CA PRO A 74 17.41 -6.78 -14.47
C PRO A 74 17.75 -5.52 -15.27
N ASP A 75 17.96 -5.67 -16.58
CA ASP A 75 18.28 -4.56 -17.49
C ASP A 75 17.03 -3.88 -18.08
N SER A 76 15.85 -4.32 -17.67
CA SER A 76 14.57 -3.78 -18.16
C SER A 76 14.21 -2.43 -17.51
N LEU A 77 15.13 -1.80 -16.79
CA LEU A 77 14.91 -0.48 -16.18
C LEU A 77 14.68 0.58 -17.26
N PRO A 78 13.53 1.24 -17.28
CA PRO A 78 13.41 2.44 -18.08
C PRO A 78 14.42 3.47 -17.56
N VAL A 79 15.10 4.16 -18.46
CA VAL A 79 15.86 5.37 -18.10
C VAL A 79 14.82 6.41 -17.68
N ILE A 80 14.55 6.48 -16.36
CA ILE A 80 13.62 7.47 -15.82
C ILE A 80 14.38 8.81 -15.77
N SER A 81 14.36 9.51 -16.88
CA SER A 81 15.07 10.79 -17.04
C SER A 81 14.33 11.98 -16.43
N ASP A 82 13.00 11.89 -16.30
CA ASP A 82 12.18 13.01 -15.86
C ASP A 82 11.59 12.76 -14.48
N HIS A 83 12.15 13.44 -13.50
CA HIS A 83 11.67 13.45 -12.11
C HIS A 83 10.59 14.53 -11.87
N LEU A 84 9.77 14.85 -12.89
CA LEU A 84 8.67 15.77 -12.72
C LEU A 84 7.67 15.18 -11.71
N GLU A 85 7.51 15.87 -10.59
CA GLU A 85 6.52 15.50 -9.59
C GLU A 85 5.11 15.63 -10.18
N PRO A 86 4.27 14.60 -10.06
CA PRO A 86 2.88 14.69 -10.52
C PRO A 86 2.13 15.78 -9.75
N GLN A 87 1.15 16.40 -10.41
CA GLN A 87 0.26 17.33 -9.72
C GLN A 87 -0.51 16.61 -8.61
N LEU A 88 -0.67 17.27 -7.46
CA LEU A 88 -1.43 16.75 -6.36
C LEU A 88 -2.90 16.51 -6.73
N ASN A 89 -3.40 15.30 -6.46
CA ASN A 89 -4.80 14.96 -6.55
C ASN A 89 -5.33 14.48 -5.20
N THR A 90 -5.46 15.41 -4.28
CA THR A 90 -5.87 15.14 -2.90
C THR A 90 -7.24 14.48 -2.79
N PHE A 91 -8.17 14.76 -3.72
CA PHE A 91 -9.49 14.16 -3.71
C PHE A 91 -9.41 12.63 -3.94
N LYS A 92 -8.75 12.19 -5.04
CA LYS A 92 -8.59 10.76 -5.33
C LYS A 92 -7.83 10.03 -4.22
N ALA A 93 -6.77 10.65 -3.69
CA ALA A 93 -5.98 10.10 -2.59
C ALA A 93 -6.84 9.92 -1.32
N ARG A 94 -7.68 10.88 -0.98
CA ARG A 94 -8.63 10.78 0.15
C ARG A 94 -9.66 9.69 -0.06
N VAL A 95 -10.17 9.52 -1.29
CA VAL A 95 -11.09 8.41 -1.61
C VAL A 95 -10.41 7.06 -1.37
N VAL A 96 -9.18 6.87 -1.86
CA VAL A 96 -8.41 5.63 -1.65
C VAL A 96 -8.24 5.35 -0.16
N ARG A 97 -7.75 6.33 0.61
CA ARG A 97 -7.59 6.17 2.07
C ARG A 97 -8.91 5.86 2.76
N GLY A 98 -9.97 6.55 2.36
CA GLY A 98 -11.32 6.31 2.87
C GLY A 98 -11.81 4.90 2.61
N MET A 99 -11.61 4.38 1.40
CA MET A 99 -11.94 3.00 1.05
C MET A 99 -11.25 2.01 2.00
N PHE A 100 -9.94 2.11 2.14
CA PHE A 100 -9.19 1.17 2.97
C PHE A 100 -9.56 1.28 4.45
N LEU A 101 -9.62 2.48 5.02
CA LEU A 101 -10.00 2.67 6.41
C LEU A 101 -11.43 2.20 6.71
N THR A 102 -12.36 2.36 5.76
CA THR A 102 -13.73 1.89 5.93
C THR A 102 -13.83 0.36 5.89
N PHE A 103 -13.09 -0.30 4.99
CA PHE A 103 -13.23 -1.74 4.79
C PHE A 103 -12.28 -2.58 5.63
N ILE A 104 -11.03 -2.15 5.83
CA ILE A 104 -10.03 -2.93 6.57
C ILE A 104 -10.24 -2.79 8.07
N GLU A 105 -10.67 -1.62 8.54
CA GLU A 105 -10.87 -1.38 9.98
C GLU A 105 -12.29 -1.71 10.47
N HIS A 106 -13.18 -2.19 9.61
CA HIS A 106 -14.53 -2.57 10.03
C HIS A 106 -14.55 -3.95 10.69
N GLU A 107 -14.91 -4.01 11.97
CA GLU A 107 -14.83 -5.26 12.76
C GLU A 107 -15.92 -6.28 12.41
N HIS A 108 -17.10 -5.85 11.94
CA HIS A 108 -18.32 -6.67 11.88
C HIS A 108 -18.82 -6.95 10.46
N GLY A 109 -17.91 -7.34 9.57
CA GLY A 109 -18.29 -7.64 8.19
C GLY A 109 -18.27 -6.39 7.31
N LEU A 110 -18.68 -6.56 6.05
CA LEU A 110 -18.71 -5.42 5.13
C LEU A 110 -19.97 -4.60 5.44
N PRO A 111 -19.81 -3.29 5.66
CA PRO A 111 -20.97 -2.40 5.79
C PRO A 111 -21.82 -2.46 4.52
N GLY A 112 -23.10 -2.20 4.61
CA GLY A 112 -23.96 -2.05 3.44
C GLY A 112 -23.37 -1.04 2.46
N LEU A 113 -23.71 -1.15 1.17
CA LEU A 113 -23.11 -0.30 0.13
C LEU A 113 -23.27 1.20 0.44
N ILE A 114 -24.42 1.61 0.94
CA ILE A 114 -24.71 3.01 1.30
C ILE A 114 -23.86 3.47 2.47
N ASP A 115 -23.74 2.63 3.52
CA ASP A 115 -22.92 2.94 4.70
C ASP A 115 -21.43 3.00 4.34
N SER A 116 -21.00 2.15 3.41
CA SER A 116 -19.65 2.17 2.87
C SER A 116 -19.35 3.46 2.12
N MET A 117 -20.26 3.90 1.25
CA MET A 117 -20.10 5.14 0.49
C MET A 117 -20.09 6.37 1.42
N ALA A 118 -20.99 6.40 2.41
CA ALA A 118 -21.01 7.45 3.42
C ALA A 118 -19.72 7.46 4.27
N GLY A 119 -19.22 6.29 4.66
CA GLY A 119 -17.95 6.12 5.39
C GLY A 119 -16.77 6.62 4.57
N ILE A 120 -16.66 6.21 3.30
CA ILE A 120 -15.59 6.66 2.38
C ILE A 120 -15.61 8.18 2.22
N ALA A 121 -16.79 8.76 2.00
CA ALA A 121 -16.95 10.21 1.85
C ALA A 121 -16.58 10.94 3.14
N SER A 122 -17.05 10.48 4.29
CA SER A 122 -16.76 11.07 5.61
C SER A 122 -15.27 11.03 5.94
N VAL A 123 -14.61 9.88 5.73
CA VAL A 123 -13.16 9.73 5.93
C VAL A 123 -12.40 10.58 4.91
N GLY A 124 -12.83 10.58 3.66
CA GLY A 124 -12.23 11.38 2.59
C GLY A 124 -12.26 12.89 2.87
N LEU A 125 -13.33 13.37 3.50
CA LEU A 125 -13.46 14.78 3.93
C LEU A 125 -12.75 15.10 5.26
N GLY A 126 -12.15 14.10 5.92
CA GLY A 126 -11.51 14.28 7.22
C GLY A 126 -12.50 14.50 8.38
N ALA A 127 -13.80 14.33 8.11
CA ALA A 127 -14.89 14.55 9.10
C ALA A 127 -15.27 13.27 9.86
N GLY A 128 -14.78 12.12 9.43
CA GLY A 128 -15.13 10.83 9.99
C GLY A 128 -14.60 10.61 11.40
N SER A 129 -15.22 9.66 12.10
CA SER A 129 -14.70 9.11 13.34
C SER A 129 -14.21 7.69 13.11
N PHE A 130 -13.14 7.32 13.79
CA PHE A 130 -12.54 6.01 13.77
C PHE A 130 -12.69 5.36 15.15
N ARG A 131 -13.05 4.08 15.19
CA ARG A 131 -13.07 3.33 16.44
C ARG A 131 -11.67 2.78 16.71
N LEU A 132 -11.11 3.09 17.88
CA LEU A 132 -9.79 2.59 18.27
C LEU A 132 -9.84 1.06 18.42
N PRO A 133 -8.84 0.32 17.89
CA PRO A 133 -8.75 -1.13 18.05
C PRO A 133 -8.76 -1.54 19.53
N GLY A 134 -9.55 -2.55 19.87
CA GLY A 134 -9.67 -3.03 21.25
C GLY A 134 -10.42 -2.12 22.21
N SER A 135 -11.02 -1.01 21.73
CA SER A 135 -11.77 -0.05 22.53
C SER A 135 -13.11 0.26 21.88
N ASN A 136 -14.09 0.66 22.71
CA ASN A 136 -15.36 1.20 22.22
C ASN A 136 -15.28 2.72 21.94
N GLU A 137 -14.13 3.31 22.15
CA GLU A 137 -13.92 4.74 21.96
C GLU A 137 -13.88 5.11 20.48
N LYS A 138 -14.63 6.15 20.12
CA LYS A 138 -14.62 6.75 18.79
C LYS A 138 -13.83 8.06 18.83
N VAL A 139 -12.79 8.14 18.01
CA VAL A 139 -11.94 9.32 17.88
C VAL A 139 -12.16 9.97 16.53
N LYS A 140 -12.21 11.30 16.49
CA LYS A 140 -12.29 12.05 15.23
C LYS A 140 -10.95 11.95 14.49
N LEU A 141 -11.00 11.82 13.16
CA LEU A 141 -9.78 11.80 12.34
C LEU A 141 -8.89 13.03 12.55
N SER A 142 -9.49 14.20 12.77
CA SER A 142 -8.76 15.44 13.11
C SER A 142 -8.00 15.37 14.44
N GLN A 143 -8.44 14.55 15.39
CA GLN A 143 -7.72 14.30 16.65
C GLN A 143 -6.54 13.35 16.43
N LEU A 144 -6.72 12.30 15.57
CA LEU A 144 -5.62 11.42 15.18
C LEU A 144 -4.51 12.20 14.48
N GLN A 145 -4.84 13.10 13.57
CA GLN A 145 -3.83 13.89 12.85
C GLN A 145 -2.93 14.72 13.76
N LYS A 146 -3.44 15.19 14.93
CA LYS A 146 -2.62 15.90 15.92
C LYS A 146 -1.55 15.03 16.59
N ASN A 147 -1.72 13.70 16.52
CA ASN A 147 -0.80 12.72 17.09
C ASN A 147 0.12 12.09 16.03
N TYR A 148 0.11 12.60 14.79
CA TYR A 148 1.02 12.11 13.75
C TYR A 148 2.47 12.36 14.16
N PRO A 149 3.37 11.39 13.93
CA PRO A 149 4.79 11.58 14.13
C PRO A 149 5.36 12.67 13.21
N GLU A 150 6.58 13.09 13.51
CA GLU A 150 7.33 14.01 12.67
C GLU A 150 7.44 13.50 11.22
N ALA A 151 7.15 14.35 10.24
CA ALA A 151 7.08 13.98 8.82
C ALA A 151 8.38 13.33 8.29
N ALA A 152 9.55 13.80 8.75
CA ALA A 152 10.83 13.25 8.35
C ALA A 152 11.04 11.81 8.86
N LEU A 153 10.56 11.49 10.07
CA LEU A 153 10.58 10.14 10.63
C LEU A 153 9.61 9.23 9.88
N VAL A 154 8.39 9.73 9.62
CA VAL A 154 7.38 9.02 8.83
C VAL A 154 7.93 8.64 7.47
N GLY A 155 8.52 9.59 6.73
CA GLY A 155 9.08 9.33 5.40
C GLY A 155 10.13 8.22 5.40
N ARG A 156 11.07 8.26 6.34
CA ARG A 156 12.09 7.19 6.49
C ARG A 156 11.46 5.84 6.82
N ALA A 157 10.49 5.81 7.72
CA ALA A 157 9.80 4.58 8.11
C ALA A 157 8.98 4.00 6.94
N GLN A 158 8.33 4.84 6.14
CA GLN A 158 7.59 4.42 4.95
C GLN A 158 8.51 3.77 3.91
N VAL A 159 9.66 4.38 3.60
CA VAL A 159 10.61 3.81 2.65
C VAL A 159 11.20 2.49 3.18
N GLY A 160 11.60 2.44 4.45
CA GLY A 160 12.09 1.20 5.07
C GLY A 160 11.05 0.09 5.06
N LEU A 161 9.78 0.43 5.29
CA LEU A 161 8.68 -0.53 5.21
C LEU A 161 8.47 -1.01 3.77
N MET A 162 8.47 -0.12 2.77
CA MET A 162 8.38 -0.51 1.36
C MET A 162 9.52 -1.47 0.96
N GLN A 163 10.75 -1.18 1.37
CA GLN A 163 11.89 -2.07 1.12
C GLN A 163 11.69 -3.46 1.73
N LYS A 164 11.10 -3.54 2.92
CA LYS A 164 10.83 -4.80 3.61
C LYS A 164 9.72 -5.62 2.95
N ILE A 165 8.61 -4.98 2.59
CA ILE A 165 7.39 -5.70 2.16
C ILE A 165 7.32 -5.96 0.65
N LEU A 166 8.06 -5.23 -0.18
CA LEU A 166 8.08 -5.44 -1.64
C LEU A 166 9.05 -6.57 -2.00
N CYS A 167 8.64 -7.78 -1.71
CA CYS A 167 9.38 -9.00 -1.98
C CYS A 167 8.47 -10.05 -2.66
N PRO A 168 9.05 -11.03 -3.37
CA PRO A 168 8.27 -12.02 -4.10
C PRO A 168 7.26 -12.76 -3.23
N SER A 169 7.66 -13.17 -2.01
CA SER A 169 6.79 -13.91 -1.09
C SER A 169 5.51 -13.15 -0.71
N ASN A 170 5.58 -11.82 -0.58
CA ASN A 170 4.40 -11.02 -0.29
C ASN A 170 3.53 -10.81 -1.53
N LEU A 171 4.13 -10.61 -2.71
CA LEU A 171 3.38 -10.31 -3.93
C LEU A 171 2.70 -11.55 -4.54
N THR A 172 3.25 -12.74 -4.35
CA THR A 172 2.67 -14.00 -4.89
C THR A 172 1.32 -14.36 -4.28
N GLY A 173 1.02 -13.89 -3.09
CA GLY A 173 -0.25 -14.18 -2.40
C GLY A 173 -1.44 -13.34 -2.85
N PHE A 174 -1.21 -12.29 -3.65
CA PHE A 174 -2.27 -11.45 -4.18
C PHE A 174 -2.85 -12.00 -5.49
N PRO A 175 -4.08 -11.58 -5.88
CA PRO A 175 -4.69 -12.00 -7.16
C PRO A 175 -3.83 -11.70 -8.39
N ASN A 176 -3.06 -10.63 -8.33
CA ASN A 176 -2.01 -10.28 -9.28
C ASN A 176 -1.01 -9.30 -8.62
N VAL A 177 0.18 -9.16 -9.21
CA VAL A 177 1.26 -8.30 -8.69
C VAL A 177 0.85 -6.83 -8.62
N ARG A 178 0.06 -6.34 -9.58
CA ARG A 178 -0.44 -4.95 -9.60
C ARG A 178 -1.31 -4.65 -8.38
N THR A 179 -2.30 -5.51 -8.11
CA THR A 179 -3.16 -5.36 -6.92
C THR A 179 -2.33 -5.44 -5.64
N GLY A 180 -1.35 -6.35 -5.60
CA GLY A 180 -0.43 -6.50 -4.47
C GLY A 180 0.37 -5.22 -4.21
N LEU A 181 1.06 -4.71 -5.23
CA LEU A 181 1.85 -3.47 -5.13
C LEU A 181 0.98 -2.29 -4.64
N TYR A 182 -0.19 -2.09 -5.25
CA TYR A 182 -1.07 -0.97 -4.88
C TYR A 182 -1.60 -1.09 -3.45
N SER A 183 -1.94 -2.31 -3.00
CA SER A 183 -2.36 -2.56 -1.62
C SER A 183 -1.25 -2.25 -0.62
N LEU A 184 -0.04 -2.73 -0.89
CA LEU A 184 1.12 -2.50 -0.03
C LEU A 184 1.51 -1.01 0.03
N LEU A 185 1.50 -0.29 -1.10
CA LEU A 185 1.74 1.15 -1.14
C LEU A 185 0.68 1.92 -0.34
N THR A 186 -0.59 1.51 -0.42
CA THR A 186 -1.65 2.12 0.40
C THR A 186 -1.40 1.89 1.88
N GLY A 187 -1.03 0.67 2.28
CA GLY A 187 -0.65 0.37 3.66
C GLY A 187 0.48 1.27 4.15
N CYS A 188 1.55 1.40 3.36
CA CYS A 188 2.67 2.31 3.69
C CYS A 188 2.21 3.77 3.85
N SER A 189 1.28 4.23 3.01
CA SER A 189 0.75 5.61 3.10
C SER A 189 -0.07 5.86 4.37
N LEU A 190 -0.62 4.80 4.97
CA LEU A 190 -1.40 4.86 6.22
C LEU A 190 -0.52 4.75 7.48
N LEU A 191 0.79 4.63 7.34
CA LEU A 191 1.71 4.49 8.47
C LEU A 191 1.55 5.60 9.52
N PRO A 192 1.47 6.91 9.17
CA PRO A 192 1.26 7.97 10.19
C PRO A 192 -0.09 7.84 10.91
N PHE A 193 -1.13 7.36 10.22
CA PHE A 193 -2.42 7.08 10.83
C PHE A 193 -2.31 5.98 11.90
N TYR A 194 -1.69 4.84 11.56
CA TYR A 194 -1.51 3.74 12.53
C TYR A 194 -0.57 4.10 13.67
N ALA A 195 0.43 4.96 13.43
CA ALA A 195 1.30 5.46 14.49
C ALA A 195 0.52 6.33 15.50
N ALA A 196 -0.38 7.18 15.02
CA ALA A 196 -1.25 7.95 15.90
C ALA A 196 -2.23 7.05 16.69
N VAL A 197 -2.77 6.00 16.04
CA VAL A 197 -3.58 4.99 16.73
C VAL A 197 -2.77 4.30 17.83
N ALA A 198 -1.54 3.87 17.53
CA ALA A 198 -0.66 3.24 18.52
C ALA A 198 -0.41 4.15 19.74
N LYS A 199 -0.13 5.43 19.51
CA LYS A 199 0.03 6.43 20.60
C LYS A 199 -1.23 6.56 21.45
N MET A 200 -2.40 6.57 20.84
CA MET A 200 -3.67 6.75 21.56
C MET A 200 -4.12 5.49 22.29
N CYS A 201 -3.73 4.30 21.81
CA CYS A 201 -4.08 3.02 22.46
C CYS A 201 -3.05 2.61 23.52
N SER A 202 -1.88 3.24 23.56
CA SER A 202 -0.85 2.91 24.55
C SER A 202 -1.26 3.36 25.96
N ALA A 203 -1.09 2.47 26.94
CA ALA A 203 -1.33 2.79 28.35
C ALA A 203 -0.31 3.81 28.91
N GLU A 204 0.90 3.81 28.33
CA GLU A 204 1.95 4.77 28.66
C GLU A 204 2.31 5.60 27.40
N PRO A 205 2.73 6.86 27.57
CA PRO A 205 3.16 7.66 26.44
C PRO A 205 4.33 6.99 25.70
N ILE A 206 4.19 6.80 24.41
CA ILE A 206 5.25 6.27 23.52
C ILE A 206 5.74 7.39 22.61
N ASP A 207 7.02 7.33 22.26
CA ASP A 207 7.64 8.29 21.34
C ASP A 207 7.28 7.99 19.86
N ASP A 208 7.75 8.84 18.95
CA ASP A 208 7.50 8.70 17.53
C ASP A 208 8.12 7.43 16.95
N ALA A 209 9.31 7.05 17.41
CA ALA A 209 10.02 5.88 16.88
C ALA A 209 9.28 4.58 17.24
N GLU A 210 8.87 4.45 18.50
CA GLU A 210 8.12 3.29 18.97
C GLU A 210 6.73 3.22 18.32
N SER A 211 6.04 4.37 18.18
CA SER A 211 4.75 4.43 17.51
C SER A 211 4.82 4.01 16.04
N LEU A 212 5.88 4.39 15.33
CA LEU A 212 6.12 3.99 13.94
C LEU A 212 6.49 2.49 13.84
N ARG A 213 7.24 1.97 14.81
CA ARG A 213 7.55 0.53 14.88
C ARG A 213 6.27 -0.31 15.02
N GLN A 214 5.38 0.09 15.94
CA GLN A 214 4.09 -0.58 16.13
C GLN A 214 3.19 -0.43 14.90
N ALA A 215 3.14 0.75 14.30
CA ALA A 215 2.41 1.01 13.08
C ALA A 215 2.89 0.15 11.92
N SER A 216 4.19 -0.05 11.77
CA SER A 216 4.76 -0.93 10.74
C SER A 216 4.26 -2.36 10.89
N ALA A 217 4.25 -2.90 12.11
CA ALA A 217 3.70 -4.22 12.38
C ALA A 217 2.19 -4.31 12.04
N MET A 218 1.42 -3.27 12.38
CA MET A 218 0.00 -3.20 12.01
C MET A 218 -0.20 -3.17 10.49
N VAL A 219 0.61 -2.42 9.74
CA VAL A 219 0.54 -2.38 8.28
C VAL A 219 0.89 -3.75 7.70
N GLU A 220 1.96 -4.38 8.17
CA GLU A 220 2.36 -5.72 7.73
C GLU A 220 1.24 -6.75 7.94
N GLU A 221 0.59 -6.75 9.09
CA GLU A 221 -0.52 -7.64 9.39
C GLU A 221 -1.74 -7.37 8.50
N ARG A 222 -2.13 -6.12 8.36
CA ARG A 222 -3.39 -5.74 7.72
C ARG A 222 -3.34 -5.70 6.21
N PHE A 223 -2.17 -5.41 5.64
CA PHE A 223 -1.96 -5.26 4.20
C PHE A 223 -1.18 -6.42 3.58
N SER A 224 -0.86 -7.47 4.35
CA SER A 224 -0.33 -8.71 3.80
C SER A 224 -1.41 -9.47 3.02
N HIS A 225 -0.97 -10.34 2.12
CA HIS A 225 -1.87 -11.24 1.39
C HIS A 225 -2.59 -12.24 2.32
N GLU A 226 -2.11 -12.45 3.54
CA GLU A 226 -2.73 -13.31 4.55
C GLU A 226 -3.90 -12.62 5.27
N SER A 227 -3.98 -11.29 5.20
CA SER A 227 -5.05 -10.52 5.83
C SER A 227 -6.42 -10.91 5.27
N GLU A 228 -7.26 -11.52 6.10
CA GLU A 228 -8.61 -11.91 5.70
C GLU A 228 -9.46 -10.69 5.32
N ARG A 229 -9.28 -9.57 6.02
CA ARG A 229 -10.00 -8.32 5.76
C ARG A 229 -9.63 -7.76 4.38
N LEU A 230 -8.35 -7.71 4.07
CA LEU A 230 -7.87 -7.28 2.76
C LEU A 230 -8.34 -8.22 1.65
N ARG A 231 -8.29 -9.52 1.87
CA ARG A 231 -8.80 -10.51 0.90
C ARG A 231 -10.29 -10.34 0.64
N ARG A 232 -11.11 -10.11 1.67
CA ARG A 232 -12.55 -9.83 1.51
C ARG A 232 -12.80 -8.55 0.71
N PHE A 233 -12.02 -7.48 0.97
CA PHE A 233 -12.08 -6.25 0.20
C PHE A 233 -11.74 -6.48 -1.28
N LEU A 234 -10.63 -7.15 -1.56
CA LEU A 234 -10.17 -7.43 -2.92
C LEU A 234 -11.05 -8.45 -3.67
N ALA A 235 -11.78 -9.30 -2.96
CA ALA A 235 -12.75 -10.21 -3.56
C ALA A 235 -13.98 -9.47 -4.14
N GLN A 236 -14.23 -8.24 -3.72
CA GLN A 236 -15.32 -7.43 -4.26
C GLN A 236 -14.88 -6.75 -5.55
N ASN A 237 -15.29 -7.30 -6.69
CA ASN A 237 -14.88 -6.84 -8.02
C ASN A 237 -15.04 -5.33 -8.21
N LEU A 238 -16.14 -4.74 -7.75
CA LEU A 238 -16.37 -3.30 -7.92
C LEU A 238 -15.30 -2.47 -7.23
N PHE A 239 -15.02 -2.75 -5.95
CA PHE A 239 -14.04 -1.98 -5.18
C PHE A 239 -12.62 -2.23 -5.66
N ARG A 240 -12.29 -3.46 -6.04
CA ARG A 240 -10.99 -3.78 -6.63
C ARG A 240 -10.76 -3.01 -7.93
N VAL A 241 -11.72 -2.99 -8.84
CA VAL A 241 -11.60 -2.26 -10.11
C VAL A 241 -11.49 -0.76 -9.87
N MET A 242 -12.33 -0.19 -9.00
CA MET A 242 -12.22 1.22 -8.63
C MET A 242 -10.86 1.55 -8.02
N PHE A 243 -10.36 0.72 -7.14
CA PHE A 243 -9.06 0.88 -6.49
C PHE A 243 -7.92 0.84 -7.51
N GLU A 244 -7.87 -0.18 -8.36
CA GLU A 244 -6.85 -0.31 -9.40
C GLU A 244 -6.91 0.87 -10.37
N GLU A 245 -8.10 1.35 -10.73
CA GLU A 245 -8.26 2.50 -11.61
C GLU A 245 -7.77 3.80 -10.97
N LEU A 246 -8.07 4.04 -9.70
CA LEU A 246 -7.56 5.20 -8.97
C LEU A 246 -6.02 5.20 -8.92
N PHE A 247 -5.39 4.05 -8.72
CA PHE A 247 -3.94 3.90 -8.69
C PHE A 247 -3.27 3.94 -10.06
N ASN A 248 -4.01 3.80 -11.15
CA ASN A 248 -3.48 4.01 -12.50
C ASN A 248 -3.03 5.46 -12.74
N HIS A 249 -3.48 6.40 -11.90
CA HIS A 249 -3.07 7.80 -11.97
C HIS A 249 -1.90 8.08 -11.03
N GLU A 250 -0.75 8.47 -11.58
CA GLU A 250 0.45 8.82 -10.80
C GLU A 250 0.18 9.93 -9.78
N SER A 251 -0.67 10.89 -10.13
CA SER A 251 -1.11 11.95 -9.22
C SER A 251 -1.82 11.41 -7.96
N THR A 252 -2.54 10.30 -8.08
CA THR A 252 -3.15 9.62 -6.92
C THR A 252 -2.09 8.97 -6.05
N VAL A 253 -1.18 8.19 -6.68
CA VAL A 253 -0.07 7.52 -5.99
C VAL A 253 0.81 8.54 -5.27
N PHE A 254 1.18 9.62 -5.92
CA PHE A 254 1.95 10.69 -5.30
C PHE A 254 1.22 11.31 -4.10
N SER A 255 -0.05 11.62 -4.28
CA SER A 255 -0.84 12.36 -3.28
C SER A 255 -1.17 11.56 -2.02
N ILE A 256 -1.27 10.21 -2.09
CA ILE A 256 -1.56 9.42 -0.87
C ILE A 256 -0.44 9.51 0.15
N PHE A 257 0.80 9.81 -0.25
CA PHE A 257 1.94 10.01 0.65
C PHE A 257 2.12 11.47 1.08
N SER A 258 1.36 12.41 0.50
CA SER A 258 1.40 13.84 0.80
C SER A 258 0.28 14.28 1.74
N LEU A 259 -0.58 13.36 2.18
CA LEU A 259 -1.70 13.57 3.11
C LEU A 259 -1.28 13.23 4.52
#